data_e09b8d51988796ed327838a0433cd552
#
_entry.id   e09b8d51988796ed327838a0433cd552
#
_cell.length_a   1.000
_cell.length_b   1.000
_cell.length_c   1.000
_cell.angle_alpha   90.00
_cell.angle_beta   90.00
_cell.angle_gamma   90.00
#
_symmetry.space_group_name_H-M   'P 1'
#
loop_
_entity.id
_entity.type
_entity.pdbx_description
1 polymer ?
#
loop_
_entity_poly.entity_id
_entity_poly.type
_entity_poly.pdbx_seq_one_letter_code
_entity_poly.pdbx_strand_id
1 'polypeptide(L)'
;MTDSIRLEPRRLKPSSIALPGSKSISNRTLLLAALSDNGCAIRSLLQSDDTDHMLDALTALGVGIEPLSDGLIRIRGCGGRFPQREADLFLGNAGTAFRPLAAALAVLGGDYRLHGVARMHERPIGDLVDALRVIGADIRYTGNENYPPLHIGKRQDNGVRSVPVKGNVSSQFLTALLMALPLTGEAFEIQVEGELISKPYIDITLNLMRRFGVNVENGGYRRFRLPAARYHAPETVHVEGDASSASYFLAAGLLSAVPIRVTGLGRNAIQGDAAFARELEKIGATVIWGDDFIEVSRAEGQAVLPFDLDANHIPDAAMTLAVVALAAGAPCTLRNIGSWRVKETDRIAAMAAELRKVGATVKEEAEAIHIAPPERLTPNAVIDTYDDHRMAMCFSLVSLLGVPVTINDPQCTRKTFPDYFAVFESLKAV
;
A
#
# COMPACT_ATOMS: atom_id res chain seq x y z
N MET A 1 6.33 -18.88 21.65
CA MET A 1 5.94 -19.73 20.50
C MET A 1 5.40 -18.77 19.48
N THR A 2 6.03 -18.67 18.33
CA THR A 2 5.47 -17.93 17.19
C THR A 2 4.14 -18.61 16.82
N ASP A 3 3.08 -17.83 16.85
CA ASP A 3 1.77 -18.31 16.43
C ASP A 3 1.84 -18.70 14.93
N SER A 4 1.24 -19.80 14.54
CA SER A 4 1.21 -20.26 13.16
C SER A 4 -0.16 -20.82 12.81
N ILE A 5 -0.55 -20.72 11.55
CA ILE A 5 -1.79 -21.28 11.03
C ILE A 5 -1.48 -22.35 9.98
N ARG A 6 -2.06 -23.53 10.14
CA ARG A 6 -2.02 -24.60 9.13
C ARG A 6 -3.26 -24.54 8.27
N LEU A 7 -3.06 -24.48 6.96
CA LEU A 7 -4.10 -24.47 5.96
C LEU A 7 -4.10 -25.80 5.21
N GLU A 8 -5.16 -26.56 5.37
CA GLU A 8 -5.36 -27.81 4.62
C GLU A 8 -5.86 -27.52 3.20
N PRO A 9 -5.59 -28.44 2.24
CA PRO A 9 -6.17 -28.36 0.91
C PRO A 9 -7.69 -28.19 0.97
N ARG A 10 -8.22 -27.30 0.14
CA ARG A 10 -9.65 -26.99 0.20
C ARG A 10 -10.27 -26.71 -1.16
N ARG A 11 -11.56 -27.00 -1.26
CA ARG A 11 -12.39 -26.50 -2.35
C ARG A 11 -13.16 -25.28 -1.87
N LEU A 12 -13.36 -24.33 -2.76
CA LEU A 12 -14.12 -23.12 -2.46
C LEU A 12 -15.56 -23.24 -2.96
N LYS A 13 -16.46 -22.43 -2.41
CA LYS A 13 -17.81 -22.18 -2.90
C LYS A 13 -17.91 -20.80 -3.49
N PRO A 14 -18.85 -20.54 -4.42
CA PRO A 14 -19.15 -19.18 -4.88
C PRO A 14 -19.38 -18.24 -3.68
N SER A 15 -18.69 -17.13 -3.66
CA SER A 15 -18.68 -16.26 -2.47
C SER A 15 -18.55 -14.80 -2.86
N SER A 16 -19.07 -13.92 -1.98
CA SER A 16 -18.90 -12.48 -2.07
C SER A 16 -18.24 -11.96 -0.79
N ILE A 17 -17.17 -11.19 -0.93
CA ILE A 17 -16.32 -10.70 0.15
C ILE A 17 -16.35 -9.19 0.16
N ALA A 18 -16.74 -8.57 1.29
CA ALA A 18 -16.54 -7.16 1.52
C ALA A 18 -15.07 -6.90 1.84
N LEU A 19 -14.44 -6.06 1.05
CA LEU A 19 -13.03 -5.68 1.28
C LEU A 19 -12.92 -4.71 2.45
N PRO A 20 -11.83 -4.78 3.25
CA PRO A 20 -11.48 -3.69 4.16
C PRO A 20 -11.15 -2.43 3.35
N GLY A 21 -11.25 -1.27 3.97
CA GLY A 21 -10.87 -0.01 3.33
C GLY A 21 -9.41 0.01 2.89
N SER A 22 -9.12 0.73 1.82
CA SER A 22 -7.75 0.86 1.31
C SER A 22 -6.84 1.57 2.30
N LYS A 23 -5.74 0.92 2.69
CA LYS A 23 -4.70 1.52 3.55
C LYS A 23 -4.14 2.81 2.95
N SER A 24 -3.84 2.78 1.66
CA SER A 24 -3.25 3.91 0.94
C SER A 24 -4.19 5.12 0.87
N ILE A 25 -5.49 4.89 0.70
CA ILE A 25 -6.51 5.95 0.71
C ILE A 25 -6.75 6.41 2.15
N SER A 26 -6.88 5.50 3.10
CA SER A 26 -7.14 5.81 4.51
C SER A 26 -6.11 6.76 5.09
N ASN A 27 -4.81 6.43 5.03
CA ASN A 27 -3.77 7.27 5.61
C ASN A 27 -3.68 8.65 4.94
N ARG A 28 -3.86 8.72 3.61
CA ARG A 28 -3.90 10.01 2.91
C ARG A 28 -5.12 10.85 3.32
N THR A 29 -6.28 10.22 3.39
CA THR A 29 -7.53 10.90 3.78
C THR A 29 -7.45 11.42 5.20
N LEU A 30 -6.94 10.64 6.15
CA LEU A 30 -6.74 11.06 7.55
C LEU A 30 -5.86 12.32 7.62
N LEU A 31 -4.74 12.33 6.93
CA LEU A 31 -3.83 13.47 6.94
C LEU A 31 -4.44 14.70 6.25
N LEU A 32 -5.05 14.55 5.07
CA LEU A 32 -5.68 15.65 4.35
C LEU A 32 -6.86 16.24 5.14
N ALA A 33 -7.68 15.39 5.77
CA ALA A 33 -8.78 15.84 6.63
C ALA A 33 -8.28 16.64 7.83
N ALA A 34 -7.22 16.16 8.48
CA ALA A 34 -6.61 16.86 9.62
C ALA A 34 -6.02 18.22 9.20
N LEU A 35 -5.41 18.31 8.02
CA LEU A 35 -4.77 19.53 7.52
C LEU A 35 -5.74 20.51 6.83
N SER A 36 -6.97 20.10 6.54
CA SER A 36 -7.99 20.96 5.96
C SER A 36 -8.48 22.04 6.94
N ASP A 37 -9.17 23.04 6.42
CA ASP A 37 -9.76 24.13 7.23
C ASP A 37 -11.04 23.70 7.97
N ASN A 38 -11.78 22.69 7.48
CA ASN A 38 -13.08 22.26 8.00
C ASN A 38 -13.14 20.81 8.52
N GLY A 39 -12.23 19.93 8.07
CA GLY A 39 -12.32 18.50 8.38
C GLY A 39 -13.48 17.79 7.66
N CYS A 40 -13.62 16.46 7.86
CA CYS A 40 -14.69 15.66 7.25
C CYS A 40 -15.06 14.42 8.05
N ALA A 41 -16.18 13.78 7.70
CA ALA A 41 -16.49 12.41 8.07
C ALA A 41 -15.85 11.43 7.08
N ILE A 42 -15.31 10.33 7.58
CA ILE A 42 -14.69 9.27 6.77
C ILE A 42 -15.50 8.00 6.95
N ARG A 43 -15.97 7.42 5.85
CA ARG A 43 -16.67 6.14 5.80
C ARG A 43 -15.72 5.06 5.31
N SER A 44 -15.86 3.84 5.87
CA SER A 44 -15.06 2.67 5.50
C SER A 44 -13.56 2.87 5.69
N LEU A 45 -13.18 3.67 6.69
CA LEU A 45 -11.77 3.79 7.08
C LEU A 45 -11.23 2.40 7.42
N LEU A 46 -10.05 2.08 6.93
CA LEU A 46 -9.37 0.85 7.32
C LEU A 46 -9.12 0.86 8.83
N GLN A 47 -9.43 -0.24 9.51
CA GLN A 47 -9.04 -0.51 10.90
C GLN A 47 -7.85 -1.46 10.87
N SER A 48 -6.67 -0.95 11.16
CA SER A 48 -5.42 -1.71 11.07
C SER A 48 -4.30 -1.01 11.81
N ASP A 49 -3.22 -1.73 12.11
CA ASP A 49 -2.06 -1.17 12.81
C ASP A 49 -1.52 0.09 12.12
N ASP A 50 -1.46 0.13 10.78
CA ASP A 50 -0.94 1.29 10.03
C ASP A 50 -1.84 2.54 10.17
N THR A 51 -3.17 2.36 10.23
CA THR A 51 -4.11 3.48 10.42
C THR A 51 -4.21 3.91 11.87
N ASP A 52 -4.09 2.97 12.81
CA ASP A 52 -4.07 3.26 14.24
C ASP A 52 -2.86 4.13 14.58
N HIS A 53 -1.67 3.82 14.07
CA HIS A 53 -0.48 4.68 14.23
C HIS A 53 -0.69 6.09 13.67
N MET A 54 -1.40 6.26 12.54
CA MET A 54 -1.73 7.59 12.02
C MET A 54 -2.71 8.33 12.94
N LEU A 55 -3.75 7.65 13.42
CA LEU A 55 -4.75 8.22 14.35
C LEU A 55 -4.10 8.65 15.66
N ASP A 56 -3.22 7.83 16.23
CA ASP A 56 -2.46 8.14 17.44
C ASP A 56 -1.56 9.36 17.23
N ALA A 57 -0.84 9.41 16.11
CA ALA A 57 0.02 10.55 15.78
C ALA A 57 -0.78 11.83 15.60
N LEU A 58 -1.93 11.80 14.90
CA LEU A 58 -2.81 12.95 14.73
C LEU A 58 -3.39 13.40 16.09
N THR A 59 -3.75 12.48 16.95
CA THR A 59 -4.23 12.76 18.31
C THR A 59 -3.14 13.44 19.14
N ALA A 60 -1.91 12.93 19.09
CA ALA A 60 -0.76 13.55 19.77
C ALA A 60 -0.45 14.95 19.23
N LEU A 61 -0.74 15.22 17.97
CA LEU A 61 -0.64 16.53 17.33
C LEU A 61 -1.83 17.47 17.67
N GLY A 62 -2.80 16.99 18.46
CA GLY A 62 -3.95 17.77 18.94
C GLY A 62 -5.13 17.83 17.95
N VAL A 63 -5.16 16.97 16.95
CA VAL A 63 -6.29 16.87 16.01
C VAL A 63 -7.48 16.22 16.71
N GLY A 64 -8.66 16.83 16.61
CA GLY A 64 -9.90 16.26 17.14
C GLY A 64 -10.38 15.09 16.28
N ILE A 65 -10.56 13.92 16.90
CA ILE A 65 -11.01 12.69 16.26
C ILE A 65 -12.21 12.17 17.03
N GLU A 66 -13.34 12.01 16.35
CA GLU A 66 -14.61 11.61 16.97
C GLU A 66 -15.20 10.40 16.24
N PRO A 67 -15.40 9.26 16.91
CA PRO A 67 -16.21 8.19 16.35
C PRO A 67 -17.67 8.65 16.24
N LEU A 68 -18.30 8.34 15.11
CA LEU A 68 -19.71 8.60 14.83
C LEU A 68 -20.46 7.26 14.76
N SER A 69 -21.80 7.32 14.53
CA SER A 69 -22.60 6.11 14.26
C SER A 69 -22.16 5.43 12.95
N ASP A 70 -22.50 4.16 12.82
CA ASP A 70 -22.32 3.35 11.59
C ASP A 70 -20.88 3.24 11.08
N GLY A 71 -19.90 3.22 11.99
CA GLY A 71 -18.48 3.04 11.64
C GLY A 71 -17.85 4.24 10.92
N LEU A 72 -18.52 5.42 10.95
CA LEU A 72 -17.91 6.66 10.50
C LEU A 72 -17.00 7.22 11.59
N ILE A 73 -15.95 7.89 11.15
CA ILE A 73 -15.07 8.69 12.01
C ILE A 73 -15.04 10.14 11.49
N ARG A 74 -15.16 11.10 12.39
CA ARG A 74 -14.99 12.52 12.06
C ARG A 74 -13.62 12.99 12.45
N ILE A 75 -12.92 13.60 11.50
CA ILE A 75 -11.65 14.28 11.72
C ILE A 75 -11.92 15.79 11.68
N ARG A 76 -11.52 16.51 12.71
CA ARG A 76 -11.60 17.98 12.74
C ARG A 76 -10.40 18.56 12.00
N GLY A 77 -10.66 19.47 11.08
CA GLY A 77 -9.61 20.20 10.38
C GLY A 77 -8.90 21.18 11.32
N CYS A 78 -7.60 21.34 11.12
CA CYS A 78 -6.77 22.28 11.91
C CYS A 78 -6.26 23.47 11.08
N GLY A 79 -6.83 23.73 9.89
CA GLY A 79 -6.52 24.89 9.06
C GLY A 79 -5.07 24.93 8.58
N GLY A 80 -4.46 23.77 8.31
CA GLY A 80 -3.08 23.67 7.86
C GLY A 80 -2.03 23.86 8.96
N ARG A 81 -2.41 23.81 10.24
CA ARG A 81 -1.47 23.92 11.37
C ARG A 81 -1.90 22.98 12.49
N PHE A 82 -1.03 22.07 12.89
CA PHE A 82 -1.31 21.22 14.04
C PHE A 82 -1.33 22.05 15.33
N PRO A 83 -2.32 21.80 16.23
CA PRO A 83 -2.42 22.48 17.52
C PRO A 83 -1.17 22.30 18.40
N GLN A 84 -0.66 21.05 18.48
CA GLN A 84 0.57 20.76 19.20
C GLN A 84 1.78 20.98 18.31
N ARG A 85 2.75 21.73 18.82
CA ARG A 85 3.97 22.11 18.08
C ARG A 85 5.21 21.32 18.54
N GLU A 86 5.02 20.43 19.49
CA GLU A 86 6.00 19.51 20.03
C GLU A 86 5.36 18.16 20.26
N ALA A 87 5.95 17.06 19.75
CA ALA A 87 5.47 15.71 19.96
C ALA A 87 6.54 14.64 19.69
N ASP A 88 6.45 13.52 20.39
CA ASP A 88 7.15 12.27 20.07
C ASP A 88 6.15 11.33 19.39
N LEU A 89 6.42 10.96 18.14
CA LEU A 89 5.48 10.28 17.25
C LEU A 89 6.01 8.90 16.83
N PHE A 90 5.39 7.85 17.38
CA PHE A 90 5.67 6.47 17.00
C PHE A 90 4.75 6.06 15.85
N LEU A 91 5.33 5.63 14.72
CA LEU A 91 4.60 5.29 13.50
C LEU A 91 4.80 3.84 13.05
N GLY A 92 5.25 2.97 13.94
CA GLY A 92 5.42 1.54 13.69
C GLY A 92 6.23 1.25 12.42
N ASN A 93 5.68 0.41 11.52
CA ASN A 93 6.20 0.18 10.17
C ASN A 93 5.29 0.80 9.09
N ALA A 94 4.51 1.83 9.44
CA ALA A 94 3.51 2.46 8.57
C ALA A 94 4.13 3.49 7.62
N GLY A 95 4.74 3.05 6.52
CA GLY A 95 5.40 3.94 5.55
C GLY A 95 4.47 4.95 4.90
N THR A 96 3.20 4.62 4.71
CA THR A 96 2.16 5.51 4.15
C THR A 96 1.70 6.60 5.14
N ALA A 97 1.98 6.44 6.43
CA ALA A 97 1.78 7.45 7.45
C ALA A 97 3.06 8.26 7.67
N PHE A 98 4.20 7.58 7.87
CA PHE A 98 5.48 8.18 8.26
C PHE A 98 5.94 9.27 7.29
N ARG A 99 6.01 8.98 5.99
CA ARG A 99 6.59 9.88 5.00
C ARG A 99 5.74 11.12 4.75
N PRO A 100 4.41 11.01 4.51
CA PRO A 100 3.56 12.20 4.35
C PRO A 100 3.49 13.05 5.62
N LEU A 101 3.44 12.44 6.80
CA LEU A 101 3.43 13.18 8.06
C LEU A 101 4.76 13.89 8.30
N ALA A 102 5.90 13.22 8.06
CA ALA A 102 7.23 13.83 8.15
C ALA A 102 7.34 15.09 7.26
N ALA A 103 6.85 15.00 6.00
CA ALA A 103 6.87 16.15 5.09
C ALA A 103 5.95 17.28 5.56
N ALA A 104 4.73 16.96 6.02
CA ALA A 104 3.81 17.97 6.56
C ALA A 104 4.41 18.69 7.78
N LEU A 105 4.99 17.95 8.72
CA LEU A 105 5.65 18.52 9.90
C LEU A 105 6.87 19.36 9.52
N ALA A 106 7.66 18.91 8.55
CA ALA A 106 8.84 19.64 8.08
C ALA A 106 8.49 20.98 7.42
N VAL A 107 7.39 21.01 6.64
CA VAL A 107 6.89 22.24 6.01
C VAL A 107 6.30 23.19 7.04
N LEU A 108 5.53 22.68 8.00
CA LEU A 108 4.88 23.48 9.04
C LEU A 108 5.85 23.93 10.14
N GLY A 109 6.92 23.16 10.35
CA GLY A 109 7.90 23.37 11.41
C GLY A 109 7.34 23.15 12.81
N GLY A 110 8.20 22.90 13.76
CA GLY A 110 7.85 22.63 15.17
C GLY A 110 9.05 22.05 15.90
N ASP A 111 8.81 21.12 16.81
CA ASP A 111 9.81 20.30 17.49
C ASP A 111 9.27 18.87 17.61
N TYR A 112 9.59 18.04 16.63
CA TYR A 112 8.98 16.72 16.51
C TYR A 112 10.05 15.63 16.40
N ARG A 113 9.85 14.55 17.14
CA ARG A 113 10.59 13.31 16.96
C ARG A 113 9.69 12.26 16.29
N LEU A 114 10.16 11.70 15.16
CA LEU A 114 9.46 10.65 14.44
C LEU A 114 10.28 9.37 14.46
N HIS A 115 9.68 8.27 14.91
CA HIS A 115 10.33 6.97 14.98
C HIS A 115 9.34 5.83 14.73
N GLY A 116 9.85 4.61 14.66
CA GLY A 116 9.06 3.40 14.46
C GLY A 116 9.78 2.18 14.97
N VAL A 117 9.35 1.00 14.50
CA VAL A 117 10.02 -0.28 14.80
C VAL A 117 11.37 -0.37 14.06
N ALA A 118 12.21 -1.34 14.43
CA ALA A 118 13.55 -1.54 13.84
C ALA A 118 13.51 -1.53 12.30
N ARG A 119 12.57 -2.22 11.68
CA ARG A 119 12.44 -2.24 10.21
C ARG A 119 12.19 -0.86 9.61
N MET A 120 11.42 0.03 10.26
CA MET A 120 11.24 1.40 9.79
C MET A 120 12.57 2.15 9.72
N HIS A 121 13.50 1.87 10.64
CA HIS A 121 14.83 2.48 10.68
C HIS A 121 15.78 1.94 9.59
N GLU A 122 15.38 0.92 8.84
CA GLU A 122 16.10 0.37 7.69
C GLU A 122 15.47 0.80 6.33
N ARG A 123 14.31 1.43 6.36
CA ARG A 123 13.60 1.88 5.15
C ARG A 123 14.04 3.29 4.79
N PRO A 124 14.51 3.53 3.55
CA PRO A 124 15.09 4.81 3.16
C PRO A 124 14.09 5.97 3.23
N ILE A 125 14.59 7.16 3.61
CA ILE A 125 13.86 8.43 3.60
C ILE A 125 14.75 9.59 3.12
N GLY A 126 16.03 9.36 2.82
CA GLY A 126 17.01 10.38 2.51
C GLY A 126 16.59 11.31 1.38
N ASP A 127 16.15 10.78 0.24
CA ASP A 127 15.74 11.62 -0.91
C ASP A 127 14.57 12.56 -0.57
N LEU A 128 13.66 12.16 0.33
CA LEU A 128 12.60 13.05 0.82
C LEU A 128 13.18 14.14 1.73
N VAL A 129 14.07 13.78 2.63
CA VAL A 129 14.72 14.72 3.56
C VAL A 129 15.52 15.74 2.78
N ASP A 130 16.30 15.33 1.77
CA ASP A 130 17.08 16.22 0.93
C ASP A 130 16.19 17.20 0.17
N ALA A 131 15.09 16.70 -0.44
CA ALA A 131 14.12 17.55 -1.12
C ALA A 131 13.48 18.60 -0.18
N LEU A 132 13.16 18.23 1.07
CA LEU A 132 12.61 19.15 2.07
C LEU A 132 13.65 20.15 2.57
N ARG A 133 14.90 19.75 2.72
CA ARG A 133 16.01 20.66 3.08
C ARG A 133 16.26 21.73 2.02
N VAL A 134 16.05 21.43 0.74
CA VAL A 134 16.13 22.42 -0.37
C VAL A 134 15.23 23.63 -0.10
N ILE A 135 14.06 23.43 0.52
CA ILE A 135 13.11 24.50 0.85
C ILE A 135 13.24 25.04 2.28
N GLY A 136 14.35 24.75 2.95
CA GLY A 136 14.68 25.28 4.26
C GLY A 136 14.13 24.51 5.46
N ALA A 137 13.72 23.25 5.30
CA ALA A 137 13.31 22.40 6.42
C ALA A 137 14.52 22.01 7.30
N ASP A 138 14.37 22.11 8.62
CA ASP A 138 15.35 21.60 9.60
C ASP A 138 14.98 20.16 9.96
N ILE A 139 15.68 19.22 9.36
CA ILE A 139 15.49 17.78 9.62
C ILE A 139 16.85 17.17 9.94
N ARG A 140 16.92 16.42 11.03
CA ARG A 140 18.11 15.70 11.49
C ARG A 140 17.83 14.24 11.66
N TYR A 141 18.76 13.41 11.22
CA TYR A 141 18.75 11.98 11.55
C TYR A 141 19.24 11.81 12.98
N THR A 142 18.50 11.03 13.78
CA THR A 142 18.91 10.73 15.17
C THR A 142 19.50 9.33 15.32
N GLY A 143 19.59 8.60 14.20
CA GLY A 143 20.25 7.32 14.01
C GLY A 143 21.15 7.36 12.77
N ASN A 144 21.00 6.36 11.90
CA ASN A 144 21.76 6.27 10.66
C ASN A 144 21.32 7.35 9.66
N GLU A 145 22.27 7.93 8.95
CA GLU A 145 22.00 8.91 7.90
C GLU A 145 21.16 8.27 6.78
N ASN A 146 20.21 9.03 6.23
CA ASN A 146 19.20 8.63 5.22
C ASN A 146 18.08 7.71 5.73
N TYR A 147 18.03 7.44 7.04
CA TYR A 147 17.02 6.55 7.64
C TYR A 147 16.39 7.21 8.88
N PRO A 148 15.14 6.84 9.22
CA PRO A 148 14.57 7.16 10.53
C PRO A 148 15.45 6.57 11.67
N PRO A 149 15.38 7.09 12.91
CA PRO A 149 14.46 8.13 13.38
C PRO A 149 14.86 9.54 12.94
N LEU A 150 13.87 10.46 12.93
CA LEU A 150 14.05 11.85 12.55
C LEU A 150 13.73 12.78 13.71
N HIS A 151 14.47 13.89 13.79
CA HIS A 151 14.10 15.09 14.51
C HIS A 151 13.76 16.20 13.51
N ILE A 152 12.61 16.83 13.63
CA ILE A 152 12.11 17.87 12.73
C ILE A 152 11.94 19.16 13.51
N GLY A 153 12.73 20.15 13.13
CA GLY A 153 12.76 21.48 13.74
C GLY A 153 11.94 22.53 12.97
N LYS A 154 12.25 23.79 13.20
CA LYS A 154 11.57 24.93 12.57
C LYS A 154 12.10 25.15 11.15
N ARG A 155 11.21 25.15 10.16
CA ARG A 155 11.54 25.53 8.79
C ARG A 155 11.90 27.01 8.71
N GLN A 156 12.96 27.32 7.95
CA GLN A 156 13.33 28.67 7.55
C GLN A 156 13.07 28.82 6.05
N ASP A 157 12.07 29.62 5.68
CA ASP A 157 11.78 29.86 4.28
C ASP A 157 12.95 30.61 3.61
N ASN A 158 13.50 29.97 2.58
CA ASN A 158 14.65 30.49 1.83
C ASN A 158 14.26 31.00 0.43
N GLY A 159 12.96 31.10 0.13
CA GLY A 159 12.46 31.59 -1.15
C GLY A 159 12.48 30.56 -2.30
N VAL A 160 12.98 29.35 -2.09
CA VAL A 160 13.00 28.31 -3.11
C VAL A 160 11.58 27.74 -3.33
N ARG A 161 11.16 27.65 -4.60
CA ARG A 161 9.82 27.16 -5.00
C ARG A 161 9.88 26.03 -6.04
N SER A 162 11.05 25.48 -6.28
CA SER A 162 11.25 24.31 -7.14
C SER A 162 12.04 23.25 -6.39
N VAL A 163 11.56 22.01 -6.40
CA VAL A 163 12.11 20.91 -5.60
C VAL A 163 12.40 19.72 -6.51
N PRO A 164 13.65 19.24 -6.58
CA PRO A 164 13.95 17.97 -7.23
C PRO A 164 13.58 16.78 -6.32
N VAL A 165 13.16 15.68 -6.92
CA VAL A 165 12.93 14.40 -6.22
C VAL A 165 13.26 13.23 -7.14
N LYS A 166 13.97 12.23 -6.63
CA LYS A 166 14.24 11.00 -7.37
C LYS A 166 12.98 10.16 -7.52
N GLY A 167 12.70 9.73 -8.75
CA GLY A 167 11.52 8.93 -9.08
C GLY A 167 11.67 7.43 -8.92
N ASN A 168 12.90 6.92 -8.88
CA ASN A 168 13.23 5.50 -9.02
C ASN A 168 13.38 4.73 -7.69
N VAL A 169 13.19 5.38 -6.54
CA VAL A 169 13.33 4.73 -5.21
C VAL A 169 11.96 4.43 -4.59
N SER A 170 11.13 5.47 -4.44
CA SER A 170 9.80 5.31 -3.83
C SER A 170 8.84 6.43 -4.25
N SER A 171 7.67 6.06 -4.75
CA SER A 171 6.58 7.02 -5.02
C SER A 171 6.06 7.71 -3.74
N GLN A 172 6.37 7.19 -2.56
CA GLN A 172 5.97 7.79 -1.29
C GLN A 172 6.68 9.13 -1.04
N PHE A 173 7.88 9.35 -1.59
CA PHE A 173 8.60 10.62 -1.45
C PHE A 173 7.88 11.74 -2.22
N LEU A 174 7.55 11.47 -3.48
CA LEU A 174 6.75 12.41 -4.28
C LEU A 174 5.36 12.62 -3.67
N THR A 175 4.68 11.56 -3.22
CA THR A 175 3.39 11.66 -2.50
C THR A 175 3.50 12.60 -1.30
N ALA A 176 4.55 12.47 -0.49
CA ALA A 176 4.76 13.27 0.70
C ALA A 176 4.96 14.76 0.36
N LEU A 177 5.77 15.06 -0.66
CA LEU A 177 5.96 16.43 -1.15
C LEU A 177 4.68 17.04 -1.72
N LEU A 178 3.95 16.28 -2.57
CA LEU A 178 2.67 16.72 -3.13
C LEU A 178 1.68 17.13 -2.05
N MET A 179 1.54 16.31 -0.99
CA MET A 179 0.60 16.58 0.10
C MET A 179 1.06 17.70 1.03
N ALA A 180 2.36 17.90 1.20
CA ALA A 180 2.88 18.86 2.19
C ALA A 180 3.06 20.27 1.63
N LEU A 181 3.52 20.44 0.38
CA LEU A 181 3.86 21.74 -0.16
C LEU A 181 2.70 22.75 -0.21
N PRO A 182 1.43 22.37 -0.46
CA PRO A 182 0.31 23.33 -0.38
C PRO A 182 0.13 23.98 0.98
N LEU A 183 0.64 23.36 2.06
CA LEU A 183 0.56 23.90 3.43
C LEU A 183 1.39 25.19 3.61
N THR A 184 2.31 25.49 2.70
CA THR A 184 3.04 26.76 2.69
C THR A 184 2.17 27.94 2.29
N GLY A 185 1.05 27.70 1.58
CA GLY A 185 0.22 28.73 0.94
C GLY A 185 0.84 29.34 -0.33
N GLU A 186 1.91 28.75 -0.85
CA GLU A 186 2.68 29.21 -2.02
C GLU A 186 2.60 28.23 -3.17
N ALA A 187 2.82 28.72 -4.39
CA ALA A 187 2.94 27.83 -5.56
C ALA A 187 4.31 27.17 -5.61
N PHE A 188 4.34 25.88 -5.96
CA PHE A 188 5.57 25.09 -6.09
C PHE A 188 5.64 24.31 -7.40
N GLU A 189 6.85 24.00 -7.82
CA GLU A 189 7.11 23.01 -8.86
C GLU A 189 7.93 21.85 -8.28
N ILE A 190 7.54 20.60 -8.54
CA ILE A 190 8.34 19.43 -8.24
C ILE A 190 8.86 18.86 -9.56
N GLN A 191 10.17 18.63 -9.65
CA GLN A 191 10.83 18.03 -10.81
C GLN A 191 11.27 16.61 -10.44
N VAL A 192 10.77 15.63 -11.20
CA VAL A 192 11.12 14.22 -10.98
C VAL A 192 12.37 13.89 -11.77
N GLU A 193 13.41 13.45 -11.07
CA GLU A 193 14.66 12.98 -11.65
C GLU A 193 14.58 11.48 -11.94
N GLY A 194 14.93 11.11 -13.17
CA GLY A 194 14.83 9.73 -13.63
C GLY A 194 13.40 9.31 -13.97
N GLU A 195 13.15 8.01 -13.99
CA GLU A 195 11.84 7.44 -14.24
C GLU A 195 11.05 7.28 -12.93
N LEU A 196 9.78 7.72 -12.94
CA LEU A 196 8.90 7.55 -11.80
C LEU A 196 8.33 6.12 -11.77
N ILE A 197 8.62 5.40 -10.69
CA ILE A 197 8.05 4.07 -10.43
C ILE A 197 6.71 4.18 -9.67
N SER A 198 5.89 3.12 -9.78
CA SER A 198 4.62 3.01 -9.03
C SER A 198 3.70 4.23 -9.23
N LYS A 199 3.59 4.72 -10.45
CA LYS A 199 2.76 5.88 -10.86
C LYS A 199 1.33 5.84 -10.31
N PRO A 200 0.64 4.67 -10.23
CA PRO A 200 -0.73 4.61 -9.71
C PRO A 200 -0.91 5.15 -8.29
N TYR A 201 0.11 5.08 -7.44
CA TYR A 201 0.02 5.68 -6.09
C TYR A 201 0.07 7.21 -6.13
N ILE A 202 0.71 7.79 -7.16
CA ILE A 202 0.65 9.23 -7.40
C ILE A 202 -0.74 9.63 -7.87
N ASP A 203 -1.37 8.83 -8.73
CA ASP A 203 -2.74 9.08 -9.19
C ASP A 203 -3.76 9.06 -8.04
N ILE A 204 -3.63 8.12 -7.09
CA ILE A 204 -4.40 8.13 -5.84
C ILE A 204 -4.20 9.46 -5.11
N THR A 205 -2.96 9.91 -4.96
CA THR A 205 -2.62 11.15 -4.25
C THR A 205 -3.24 12.36 -4.94
N LEU A 206 -3.06 12.50 -6.25
CA LEU A 206 -3.63 13.60 -7.04
C LEU A 206 -5.16 13.62 -7.01
N ASN A 207 -5.78 12.43 -7.08
CA ASN A 207 -7.23 12.31 -6.98
C ASN A 207 -7.74 12.81 -5.62
N LEU A 208 -7.12 12.37 -4.53
CA LEU A 208 -7.51 12.80 -3.19
C LEU A 208 -7.24 14.29 -2.98
N MET A 209 -6.06 14.82 -3.37
CA MET A 209 -5.78 16.25 -3.29
C MET A 209 -6.84 17.09 -4.01
N ARG A 210 -7.26 16.67 -5.20
CA ARG A 210 -8.34 17.33 -5.95
C ARG A 210 -9.67 17.30 -5.21
N ARG A 211 -10.02 16.18 -4.57
CA ARG A 211 -11.24 16.07 -3.73
C ARG A 211 -11.18 17.02 -2.52
N PHE A 212 -9.97 17.30 -2.04
CA PHE A 212 -9.71 18.27 -0.97
C PHE A 212 -9.37 19.67 -1.48
N GLY A 213 -9.76 20.01 -2.72
CA GLY A 213 -9.71 21.36 -3.26
C GLY A 213 -8.36 21.79 -3.86
N VAL A 214 -7.35 20.92 -3.90
CA VAL A 214 -6.03 21.23 -4.45
C VAL A 214 -5.82 20.53 -5.79
N ASN A 215 -5.81 21.29 -6.87
CA ASN A 215 -5.60 20.77 -8.24
C ASN A 215 -4.13 20.92 -8.63
N VAL A 216 -3.44 19.81 -8.83
CA VAL A 216 -2.05 19.75 -9.25
C VAL A 216 -1.99 19.46 -10.75
N GLU A 217 -1.20 20.22 -11.49
CA GLU A 217 -0.89 19.94 -12.89
C GLU A 217 0.17 18.84 -12.96
N ASN A 218 -0.15 17.73 -13.63
CA ASN A 218 0.78 16.62 -13.89
C ASN A 218 1.34 16.72 -15.31
N GLY A 219 2.58 17.14 -15.45
CA GLY A 219 3.33 17.19 -16.70
C GLY A 219 4.01 15.86 -17.04
N GLY A 220 3.21 14.80 -17.28
CA GLY A 220 3.71 13.49 -17.71
C GLY A 220 4.56 12.76 -16.67
N TYR A 221 4.27 12.91 -15.40
CA TYR A 221 4.98 12.37 -14.24
C TYR A 221 6.47 12.81 -14.13
N ARG A 222 6.85 13.83 -14.89
CA ARG A 222 8.20 14.42 -14.83
C ARG A 222 8.22 15.76 -14.10
N ARG A 223 7.07 16.44 -14.10
CA ARG A 223 6.91 17.76 -13.48
C ARG A 223 5.52 17.88 -12.89
N PHE A 224 5.45 18.38 -11.66
CA PHE A 224 4.18 18.67 -11.00
C PHE A 224 4.16 20.13 -10.57
N ARG A 225 3.09 20.85 -10.96
CA ARG A 225 2.89 22.23 -10.54
C ARG A 225 1.75 22.31 -9.55
N LEU A 226 2.07 22.78 -8.37
CA LEU A 226 1.14 22.95 -7.26
C LEU A 226 0.73 24.41 -7.17
N PRO A 227 -0.57 24.73 -7.14
CA PRO A 227 -1.03 26.09 -6.94
C PRO A 227 -0.79 26.55 -5.50
N ALA A 228 -0.80 27.88 -5.29
CA ALA A 228 -0.99 28.45 -3.97
C ALA A 228 -2.44 28.17 -3.53
N ALA A 229 -2.63 27.16 -2.65
CA ALA A 229 -3.93 26.68 -2.22
C ALA A 229 -3.90 26.18 -0.79
N ARG A 230 -5.08 25.96 -0.20
CA ARG A 230 -5.28 25.31 1.09
C ARG A 230 -6.23 24.13 0.90
N TYR A 231 -6.11 23.15 1.78
CA TYR A 231 -7.03 22.02 1.79
C TYR A 231 -8.39 22.41 2.34
N HIS A 232 -9.42 22.05 1.61
CA HIS A 232 -10.82 22.13 2.00
C HIS A 232 -11.44 20.76 1.84
N ALA A 233 -11.86 20.15 2.96
CA ALA A 233 -12.39 18.79 2.94
C ALA A 233 -13.83 18.77 2.42
N PRO A 234 -14.25 17.75 1.66
CA PRO A 234 -15.65 17.46 1.43
C PRO A 234 -16.34 17.06 2.72
N GLU A 235 -17.64 17.15 2.81
CA GLU A 235 -18.40 16.77 4.01
C GLU A 235 -18.13 15.32 4.42
N THR A 236 -18.09 14.43 3.45
CA THR A 236 -17.82 12.99 3.67
C THR A 236 -16.88 12.45 2.59
N VAL A 237 -15.92 11.62 3.01
CA VAL A 237 -15.07 10.82 2.14
C VAL A 237 -15.39 9.35 2.33
N HIS A 238 -15.67 8.64 1.25
CA HIS A 238 -15.76 7.19 1.24
C HIS A 238 -14.42 6.60 0.81
N VAL A 239 -13.86 5.73 1.64
CA VAL A 239 -12.64 4.97 1.34
C VAL A 239 -13.03 3.72 0.56
N GLU A 240 -12.50 3.56 -0.65
CA GLU A 240 -12.70 2.35 -1.45
C GLU A 240 -12.12 1.11 -0.76
N GLY A 241 -12.65 -0.07 -1.08
CA GLY A 241 -12.05 -1.35 -0.70
C GLY A 241 -10.61 -1.47 -1.21
N ASP A 242 -9.74 -2.13 -0.45
CA ASP A 242 -8.32 -2.23 -0.78
C ASP A 242 -8.07 -3.14 -1.98
N ALA A 243 -7.62 -2.56 -3.09
CA ALA A 243 -7.40 -3.29 -4.34
C ALA A 243 -6.25 -4.29 -4.26
N SER A 244 -5.23 -4.04 -3.44
CA SER A 244 -4.18 -5.02 -3.21
C SER A 244 -4.72 -6.22 -2.43
N SER A 245 -5.58 -5.99 -1.43
CA SER A 245 -6.27 -7.06 -0.68
C SER A 245 -7.24 -7.85 -1.56
N ALA A 246 -7.87 -7.20 -2.54
CA ALA A 246 -8.70 -7.87 -3.53
C ALA A 246 -7.94 -8.95 -4.29
N SER A 247 -6.64 -8.75 -4.56
CA SER A 247 -5.84 -9.66 -5.40
C SER A 247 -5.85 -11.11 -4.91
N TYR A 248 -5.83 -11.33 -3.59
CA TYR A 248 -5.83 -12.67 -3.01
C TYR A 248 -7.12 -13.43 -3.32
N PHE A 249 -8.26 -12.77 -3.18
CA PHE A 249 -9.57 -13.39 -3.43
C PHE A 249 -9.87 -13.51 -4.91
N LEU A 250 -9.47 -12.54 -5.73
CA LEU A 250 -9.60 -12.65 -7.19
C LEU A 250 -8.72 -13.78 -7.74
N ALA A 251 -7.49 -13.93 -7.23
CA ALA A 251 -6.63 -15.05 -7.55
C ALA A 251 -7.23 -16.38 -7.07
N ALA A 252 -7.88 -16.40 -5.90
CA ALA A 252 -8.59 -17.59 -5.42
C ALA A 252 -9.70 -18.02 -6.40
N GLY A 253 -10.43 -17.09 -7.00
CA GLY A 253 -11.42 -17.36 -8.05
C GLY A 253 -10.81 -18.01 -9.30
N LEU A 254 -9.67 -17.52 -9.76
CA LEU A 254 -8.91 -18.11 -10.87
C LEU A 254 -8.41 -19.51 -10.52
N LEU A 255 -7.75 -19.68 -9.36
CA LEU A 255 -7.12 -20.95 -8.97
C LEU A 255 -8.13 -22.06 -8.70
N SER A 256 -9.25 -21.74 -8.05
CA SER A 256 -10.29 -22.72 -7.70
C SER A 256 -11.31 -22.99 -8.80
N ALA A 257 -11.31 -22.20 -9.88
CA ALA A 257 -12.34 -22.22 -10.93
C ALA A 257 -13.76 -21.97 -10.40
N VAL A 258 -13.89 -21.21 -9.31
CA VAL A 258 -15.17 -20.88 -8.64
C VAL A 258 -15.35 -19.37 -8.65
N PRO A 259 -16.56 -18.84 -8.95
CA PRO A 259 -16.80 -17.40 -8.91
C PRO A 259 -16.55 -16.81 -7.51
N ILE A 260 -15.58 -15.91 -7.41
CA ILE A 260 -15.30 -15.15 -6.20
C ILE A 260 -15.46 -13.67 -6.52
N ARG A 261 -16.37 -13.02 -5.79
CA ARG A 261 -16.66 -11.59 -5.90
C ARG A 261 -16.06 -10.84 -4.73
N VAL A 262 -15.45 -9.71 -5.00
CA VAL A 262 -15.08 -8.73 -3.99
C VAL A 262 -15.94 -7.48 -4.17
N THR A 263 -16.40 -6.87 -3.06
CA THR A 263 -17.21 -5.64 -3.05
C THR A 263 -16.46 -4.49 -2.39
N GLY A 264 -16.90 -3.25 -2.65
CA GLY A 264 -16.22 -2.03 -2.22
C GLY A 264 -15.14 -1.56 -3.20
N LEU A 265 -14.99 -2.25 -4.34
CA LEU A 265 -14.03 -1.94 -5.40
C LEU A 265 -14.66 -2.30 -6.76
N GLY A 266 -14.67 -1.37 -7.70
CA GLY A 266 -15.30 -1.60 -9.00
C GLY A 266 -14.54 -0.95 -10.16
N ARG A 267 -15.22 -0.83 -11.30
CA ARG A 267 -14.63 -0.35 -12.57
C ARG A 267 -14.04 1.05 -12.52
N ASN A 268 -14.52 1.90 -11.59
CA ASN A 268 -14.11 3.30 -11.44
C ASN A 268 -13.13 3.52 -10.28
N ALA A 269 -12.53 2.45 -9.77
CA ALA A 269 -11.56 2.53 -8.67
C ALA A 269 -10.38 3.44 -9.03
N ILE A 270 -9.96 4.27 -8.07
CA ILE A 270 -8.78 5.14 -8.25
C ILE A 270 -7.48 4.41 -7.96
N GLN A 271 -7.54 3.16 -7.51
CA GLN A 271 -6.39 2.34 -7.14
C GLN A 271 -5.88 1.55 -8.34
N GLY A 272 -4.59 1.72 -8.68
CA GLY A 272 -3.98 1.01 -9.80
C GLY A 272 -3.99 -0.51 -9.65
N ASP A 273 -3.88 -1.02 -8.42
CA ASP A 273 -3.90 -2.46 -8.16
C ASP A 273 -5.24 -3.13 -8.57
N ALA A 274 -6.32 -2.38 -8.83
CA ALA A 274 -7.54 -2.90 -9.43
C ALA A 274 -7.28 -3.51 -10.82
N ALA A 275 -6.25 -3.04 -11.54
CA ALA A 275 -5.82 -3.61 -12.82
C ALA A 275 -5.33 -5.06 -12.71
N PHE A 276 -5.06 -5.57 -11.49
CA PHE A 276 -4.75 -6.98 -11.25
C PHE A 276 -5.79 -7.92 -11.87
N ALA A 277 -7.07 -7.58 -11.80
CA ALA A 277 -8.12 -8.37 -12.42
C ALA A 277 -7.96 -8.49 -13.95
N ARG A 278 -7.46 -7.44 -14.62
CA ARG A 278 -7.16 -7.48 -16.07
C ARG A 278 -5.96 -8.37 -16.38
N GLU A 279 -4.98 -8.43 -15.47
CA GLU A 279 -3.86 -9.35 -15.64
C GLU A 279 -4.32 -10.81 -15.49
N LEU A 280 -5.29 -11.07 -14.62
CA LEU A 280 -5.90 -12.39 -14.52
C LEU A 280 -6.68 -12.79 -15.79
N GLU A 281 -7.35 -11.85 -16.47
CA GLU A 281 -8.01 -12.12 -17.78
C GLU A 281 -7.01 -12.64 -18.81
N LYS A 282 -5.81 -12.05 -18.87
CA LYS A 282 -4.77 -12.45 -19.83
C LYS A 282 -4.26 -13.88 -19.61
N ILE A 283 -4.38 -14.40 -18.40
CA ILE A 283 -3.90 -15.72 -18.01
C ILE A 283 -5.02 -16.76 -17.83
N GLY A 284 -6.22 -16.45 -18.34
CA GLY A 284 -7.32 -17.40 -18.46
C GLY A 284 -8.49 -17.19 -17.51
N ALA A 285 -8.55 -16.08 -16.77
CA ALA A 285 -9.72 -15.76 -15.96
C ALA A 285 -10.88 -15.19 -16.79
N THR A 286 -12.09 -15.44 -16.32
CA THR A 286 -13.28 -14.67 -16.66
C THR A 286 -13.51 -13.63 -15.59
N VAL A 287 -13.59 -12.34 -15.98
CA VAL A 287 -13.74 -11.22 -15.04
C VAL A 287 -15.02 -10.45 -15.33
N ILE A 288 -15.80 -10.18 -14.29
CA ILE A 288 -17.00 -9.34 -14.35
C ILE A 288 -16.76 -8.08 -13.53
N TRP A 289 -16.88 -6.92 -14.19
CA TRP A 289 -16.72 -5.60 -13.57
C TRP A 289 -18.08 -4.96 -13.29
N GLY A 290 -18.38 -4.72 -12.01
CA GLY A 290 -19.49 -3.88 -11.58
C GLY A 290 -19.04 -2.47 -11.20
N ASP A 291 -19.98 -1.67 -10.73
CA ASP A 291 -19.66 -0.31 -10.23
C ASP A 291 -19.01 -0.36 -8.85
N ASP A 292 -19.36 -1.37 -8.03
CA ASP A 292 -18.88 -1.57 -6.66
C ASP A 292 -18.33 -3.00 -6.42
N PHE A 293 -18.10 -3.77 -7.48
CA PHE A 293 -17.55 -5.12 -7.33
C PHE A 293 -16.69 -5.53 -8.52
N ILE A 294 -15.81 -6.49 -8.27
CA ILE A 294 -15.10 -7.28 -9.27
C ILE A 294 -15.31 -8.74 -8.93
N GLU A 295 -15.64 -9.58 -9.93
CA GLU A 295 -15.78 -11.02 -9.78
C GLU A 295 -14.85 -11.73 -10.73
N VAL A 296 -14.15 -12.75 -10.23
CA VAL A 296 -13.24 -13.58 -11.02
C VAL A 296 -13.62 -15.03 -10.88
N SER A 297 -13.60 -15.73 -12.01
CA SER A 297 -13.70 -17.20 -12.10
C SER A 297 -12.80 -17.70 -13.22
N ARG A 298 -12.77 -18.99 -13.42
CA ARG A 298 -12.15 -19.67 -14.58
C ARG A 298 -13.03 -20.85 -14.98
N ALA A 299 -13.08 -21.16 -16.27
CA ALA A 299 -13.79 -22.35 -16.73
C ALA A 299 -13.13 -23.62 -16.16
N GLU A 300 -13.93 -24.57 -15.73
CA GLU A 300 -13.43 -25.85 -15.22
C GLU A 300 -12.59 -26.56 -16.29
N GLY A 301 -11.45 -27.10 -15.91
CA GLY A 301 -10.50 -27.77 -16.83
C GLY A 301 -9.64 -26.81 -17.68
N GLN A 302 -9.91 -25.52 -17.71
CA GLN A 302 -9.04 -24.57 -18.38
C GLN A 302 -7.73 -24.40 -17.60
N ALA A 303 -6.59 -24.37 -18.28
CA ALA A 303 -5.29 -24.12 -17.64
C ALA A 303 -5.09 -22.65 -17.29
N VAL A 304 -4.34 -22.39 -16.25
CA VAL A 304 -3.73 -21.06 -16.00
C VAL A 304 -2.55 -20.89 -16.96
N LEU A 305 -2.58 -19.81 -17.73
CA LEU A 305 -1.55 -19.57 -18.75
C LEU A 305 -0.28 -18.97 -18.12
N PRO A 306 0.91 -19.30 -18.64
CA PRO A 306 2.15 -18.64 -18.22
C PRO A 306 2.17 -17.17 -18.66
N PHE A 307 2.97 -16.36 -17.97
CA PHE A 307 3.04 -14.93 -18.21
C PHE A 307 4.44 -14.36 -18.07
N ASP A 308 4.68 -13.29 -18.79
CA ASP A 308 5.84 -12.42 -18.67
C ASP A 308 5.31 -10.97 -18.58
N LEU A 309 5.34 -10.39 -17.38
CA LEU A 309 4.61 -9.17 -17.06
C LEU A 309 5.53 -8.08 -16.50
N ASP A 310 5.43 -6.86 -17.04
CA ASP A 310 5.87 -5.64 -16.37
C ASP A 310 4.83 -5.29 -15.28
N ALA A 311 5.22 -5.47 -14.02
CA ALA A 311 4.32 -5.33 -12.87
C ALA A 311 4.36 -3.96 -12.18
N ASN A 312 5.01 -2.96 -12.80
CA ASN A 312 5.14 -1.62 -12.20
C ASN A 312 3.79 -0.93 -11.94
N HIS A 313 2.77 -1.24 -12.73
CA HIS A 313 1.42 -0.69 -12.62
C HIS A 313 0.54 -1.34 -11.53
N ILE A 314 0.93 -2.51 -11.01
CA ILE A 314 0.26 -3.25 -9.92
C ILE A 314 1.27 -3.69 -8.85
N PRO A 315 2.09 -2.78 -8.32
CA PRO A 315 3.34 -3.14 -7.64
C PRO A 315 3.14 -3.98 -6.37
N ASP A 316 2.03 -3.83 -5.68
CA ASP A 316 1.74 -4.60 -4.47
C ASP A 316 0.91 -5.87 -4.79
N ALA A 317 -0.06 -5.79 -5.69
CA ALA A 317 -0.87 -6.94 -6.11
C ALA A 317 -0.06 -7.99 -6.90
N ALA A 318 1.02 -7.58 -7.56
CA ALA A 318 1.88 -8.50 -8.32
C ALA A 318 2.50 -9.62 -7.48
N MET A 319 2.64 -9.46 -6.15
CA MET A 319 3.09 -10.55 -5.28
C MET A 319 2.15 -11.76 -5.33
N THR A 320 0.85 -11.51 -5.49
CA THR A 320 -0.15 -12.58 -5.66
C THR A 320 0.10 -13.37 -6.95
N LEU A 321 0.50 -12.70 -8.05
CA LEU A 321 0.85 -13.39 -9.31
C LEU A 321 2.05 -14.31 -9.16
N ALA A 322 3.01 -14.00 -8.29
CA ALA A 322 4.14 -14.88 -8.04
C ALA A 322 3.70 -16.26 -7.47
N VAL A 323 2.64 -16.29 -6.67
CA VAL A 323 2.06 -17.55 -6.19
C VAL A 323 1.14 -18.18 -7.25
N VAL A 324 0.39 -17.38 -8.02
CA VAL A 324 -0.40 -17.87 -9.16
C VAL A 324 0.47 -18.59 -10.19
N ALA A 325 1.73 -18.18 -10.36
CA ALA A 325 2.70 -18.84 -11.23
C ALA A 325 2.89 -20.34 -10.91
N LEU A 326 2.66 -20.77 -9.67
CA LEU A 326 2.71 -22.18 -9.29
C LEU A 326 1.65 -23.07 -10.00
N ALA A 327 0.56 -22.45 -10.46
CA ALA A 327 -0.51 -23.12 -11.20
C ALA A 327 -0.33 -23.06 -12.73
N ALA A 328 0.64 -22.28 -13.23
CA ALA A 328 0.91 -22.15 -14.64
C ALA A 328 1.64 -23.40 -15.19
N GLY A 329 1.38 -23.75 -16.44
CA GLY A 329 1.98 -24.94 -17.08
C GLY A 329 3.42 -24.72 -17.54
N ALA A 330 4.00 -23.53 -17.38
CA ALA A 330 5.34 -23.16 -17.84
C ALA A 330 5.89 -22.00 -16.99
N PRO A 331 7.20 -21.67 -17.12
CA PRO A 331 7.82 -20.57 -16.36
C PRO A 331 7.12 -19.22 -16.57
N CYS A 332 7.04 -18.45 -15.48
CA CYS A 332 6.48 -17.10 -15.43
C CYS A 332 7.54 -16.09 -15.00
N THR A 333 7.37 -14.85 -15.42
CA THR A 333 8.27 -13.75 -15.08
C THR A 333 7.49 -12.52 -14.62
N LEU A 334 7.94 -11.91 -13.53
CA LEU A 334 7.53 -10.56 -13.11
C LEU A 334 8.74 -9.64 -13.20
N ARG A 335 8.59 -8.55 -13.95
CA ARG A 335 9.62 -7.54 -14.18
C ARG A 335 9.23 -6.19 -13.60
N ASN A 336 10.24 -5.32 -13.49
CA ASN A 336 10.09 -3.94 -13.04
C ASN A 336 9.51 -3.85 -11.61
N ILE A 337 9.99 -4.76 -10.75
CA ILE A 337 9.60 -4.90 -9.34
C ILE A 337 10.73 -4.50 -8.37
N GLY A 338 11.71 -3.72 -8.81
CA GLY A 338 12.86 -3.30 -7.98
C GLY A 338 12.43 -2.62 -6.67
N SER A 339 11.30 -1.91 -6.68
CA SER A 339 10.73 -1.30 -5.47
C SER A 339 10.40 -2.30 -4.36
N TRP A 340 10.27 -3.59 -4.65
CA TRP A 340 10.01 -4.63 -3.65
C TRP A 340 11.14 -4.79 -2.63
N ARG A 341 12.37 -4.43 -3.00
CA ARG A 341 13.55 -4.54 -2.14
C ARG A 341 13.49 -3.66 -0.89
N VAL A 342 12.77 -2.54 -0.96
CA VAL A 342 12.73 -1.50 0.09
C VAL A 342 11.35 -1.37 0.77
N LYS A 343 10.51 -2.38 0.64
CA LYS A 343 9.18 -2.45 1.26
C LYS A 343 9.26 -2.97 2.71
N GLU A 344 8.20 -3.58 3.21
CA GLU A 344 8.10 -4.18 4.54
C GLU A 344 9.22 -5.20 4.80
N THR A 345 9.58 -5.95 3.77
CA THR A 345 10.79 -6.78 3.69
C THR A 345 11.45 -6.61 2.31
N ASP A 346 12.59 -7.26 2.05
CA ASP A 346 13.05 -7.51 0.67
C ASP A 346 12.14 -8.58 0.06
N ARG A 347 11.07 -8.13 -0.59
CA ARG A 347 10.03 -9.01 -1.13
C ARG A 347 10.51 -9.92 -2.25
N ILE A 348 11.52 -9.51 -3.03
CA ILE A 348 12.08 -10.38 -4.08
C ILE A 348 12.76 -11.57 -3.40
N ALA A 349 13.63 -11.33 -2.43
CA ALA A 349 14.33 -12.38 -1.70
C ALA A 349 13.37 -13.27 -0.90
N ALA A 350 12.41 -12.68 -0.18
CA ALA A 350 11.41 -13.41 0.59
C ALA A 350 10.54 -14.31 -0.29
N MET A 351 9.96 -13.76 -1.38
CA MET A 351 9.14 -14.55 -2.31
C MET A 351 9.93 -15.70 -2.93
N ALA A 352 11.17 -15.44 -3.34
CA ALA A 352 12.02 -16.48 -3.92
C ALA A 352 12.33 -17.60 -2.91
N ALA A 353 12.64 -17.24 -1.67
CA ALA A 353 12.91 -18.22 -0.61
C ALA A 353 11.69 -19.10 -0.35
N GLU A 354 10.51 -18.49 -0.20
CA GLU A 354 9.29 -19.21 0.16
C GLU A 354 8.72 -20.03 -1.02
N LEU A 355 8.82 -19.53 -2.25
CA LEU A 355 8.44 -20.29 -3.46
C LEU A 355 9.31 -21.55 -3.64
N ARG A 356 10.60 -21.49 -3.29
CA ARG A 356 11.48 -22.69 -3.30
C ARG A 356 11.05 -23.74 -2.29
N LYS A 357 10.51 -23.35 -1.12
CA LYS A 357 9.99 -24.30 -0.11
C LYS A 357 8.79 -25.10 -0.64
N VAL A 358 7.97 -24.49 -1.50
CA VAL A 358 6.85 -25.20 -2.15
C VAL A 358 7.25 -25.94 -3.43
N GLY A 359 8.54 -25.98 -3.76
CA GLY A 359 9.11 -26.77 -4.84
C GLY A 359 9.42 -26.02 -6.13
N ALA A 360 9.13 -24.73 -6.23
CA ALA A 360 9.41 -23.95 -7.43
C ALA A 360 10.90 -23.75 -7.66
N THR A 361 11.33 -23.71 -8.92
CA THR A 361 12.65 -23.20 -9.30
C THR A 361 12.54 -21.69 -9.52
N VAL A 362 13.32 -20.93 -8.76
CA VAL A 362 13.24 -19.46 -8.77
C VAL A 362 14.62 -18.85 -9.02
N LYS A 363 14.67 -17.94 -10.01
CA LYS A 363 15.81 -17.06 -10.26
C LYS A 363 15.44 -15.63 -9.88
N GLU A 364 16.24 -15.02 -9.02
CA GLU A 364 16.12 -13.64 -8.60
C GLU A 364 17.03 -12.74 -9.44
N GLU A 365 16.54 -11.54 -9.78
CA GLU A 365 17.34 -10.45 -10.34
C GLU A 365 17.12 -9.17 -9.50
N ALA A 366 17.83 -8.10 -9.82
CA ALA A 366 17.71 -6.84 -9.10
C ALA A 366 16.26 -6.30 -9.11
N GLU A 367 15.57 -6.44 -10.25
CA GLU A 367 14.25 -5.88 -10.51
C GLU A 367 13.26 -6.89 -11.12
N ALA A 368 13.58 -8.20 -11.05
CA ALA A 368 12.73 -9.24 -11.61
C ALA A 368 12.81 -10.53 -10.80
N ILE A 369 11.78 -11.36 -10.97
CA ILE A 369 11.72 -12.73 -10.45
C ILE A 369 11.19 -13.66 -11.54
N HIS A 370 11.90 -14.77 -11.78
CA HIS A 370 11.52 -15.81 -12.71
C HIS A 370 11.15 -17.06 -11.92
N ILE A 371 9.97 -17.61 -12.19
CA ILE A 371 9.37 -18.69 -11.42
C ILE A 371 9.00 -19.83 -12.37
N ALA A 372 9.67 -20.96 -12.23
CA ALA A 372 9.28 -22.18 -12.91
C ALA A 372 8.52 -23.08 -11.91
N PRO A 373 7.23 -23.36 -12.18
CA PRO A 373 6.44 -24.23 -11.32
C PRO A 373 7.01 -25.65 -11.28
N PRO A 374 6.90 -26.37 -10.15
CA PRO A 374 7.30 -27.76 -10.09
C PRO A 374 6.24 -28.65 -10.75
N GLU A 375 6.62 -29.86 -11.17
CA GLU A 375 5.64 -30.89 -11.59
C GLU A 375 4.65 -31.26 -10.46
N ARG A 376 5.12 -31.24 -9.23
CA ARG A 376 4.33 -31.46 -8.01
C ARG A 376 4.79 -30.52 -6.92
N LEU A 377 3.83 -29.87 -6.28
CA LEU A 377 4.12 -29.00 -5.14
C LEU A 377 4.60 -29.82 -3.93
N THR A 378 5.54 -29.28 -3.19
CA THR A 378 6.00 -29.82 -1.91
C THR A 378 4.94 -29.61 -0.84
N PRO A 379 4.36 -30.69 -0.26
CA PRO A 379 3.36 -30.54 0.79
C PRO A 379 4.03 -30.17 2.12
N ASN A 380 3.22 -29.58 3.03
CA ASN A 380 3.64 -29.20 4.39
C ASN A 380 4.79 -28.18 4.44
N ALA A 381 4.95 -27.35 3.41
CA ALA A 381 5.88 -26.24 3.48
C ALA A 381 5.50 -25.29 4.63
N VAL A 382 6.52 -24.83 5.35
CA VAL A 382 6.39 -23.85 6.43
C VAL A 382 6.89 -22.51 5.91
N ILE A 383 5.98 -21.57 5.77
CA ILE A 383 6.20 -20.25 5.14
C ILE A 383 6.51 -19.23 6.23
N ASP A 384 7.64 -18.56 6.09
CA ASP A 384 7.99 -17.41 6.91
C ASP A 384 7.44 -16.13 6.27
N THR A 385 6.85 -15.27 7.08
CA THR A 385 6.19 -14.05 6.60
C THR A 385 7.08 -12.82 6.62
N TYR A 386 8.20 -12.86 7.33
CA TYR A 386 9.14 -11.72 7.44
C TYR A 386 8.46 -10.43 7.92
N ASP A 387 7.45 -10.55 8.80
CA ASP A 387 6.59 -9.44 9.26
C ASP A 387 5.93 -8.69 8.08
N ASP A 388 5.71 -9.37 6.95
CA ASP A 388 5.02 -8.82 5.79
C ASP A 388 3.68 -9.54 5.55
N HIS A 389 2.60 -8.81 5.77
CA HIS A 389 1.23 -9.27 5.61
C HIS A 389 0.96 -9.88 4.23
N ARG A 390 1.63 -9.38 3.17
CA ARG A 390 1.43 -9.90 1.80
C ARG A 390 2.02 -11.30 1.62
N MET A 391 3.11 -11.61 2.31
CA MET A 391 3.67 -12.96 2.33
C MET A 391 2.63 -13.95 2.88
N ALA A 392 2.04 -13.63 4.05
CA ALA A 392 1.01 -14.48 4.66
C ALA A 392 -0.18 -14.72 3.73
N MET A 393 -0.73 -13.63 3.16
CA MET A 393 -1.93 -13.69 2.33
C MET A 393 -1.67 -14.35 0.96
N CYS A 394 -0.55 -14.07 0.31
CA CYS A 394 -0.19 -14.72 -0.95
C CYS A 394 -0.01 -16.22 -0.78
N PHE A 395 0.77 -16.65 0.21
CA PHE A 395 1.07 -18.08 0.37
C PHE A 395 -0.10 -18.88 0.93
N SER A 396 -1.13 -18.25 1.51
CA SER A 396 -2.38 -18.95 1.86
C SER A 396 -3.03 -19.62 0.65
N LEU A 397 -2.85 -19.05 -0.56
CA LEU A 397 -3.38 -19.54 -1.83
C LEU A 397 -2.77 -20.89 -2.24
N VAL A 398 -1.61 -21.28 -1.71
CA VAL A 398 -1.00 -22.60 -1.96
C VAL A 398 -1.94 -23.74 -1.53
N SER A 399 -2.74 -23.53 -0.48
CA SER A 399 -3.75 -24.51 -0.04
C SER A 399 -4.84 -24.80 -1.10
N LEU A 400 -5.04 -23.90 -2.04
CA LEU A 400 -5.98 -24.08 -3.16
C LEU A 400 -5.39 -24.96 -4.28
N LEU A 401 -4.07 -25.18 -4.26
CA LEU A 401 -3.34 -25.99 -5.24
C LEU A 401 -3.19 -27.46 -4.81
N GLY A 402 -3.95 -27.89 -3.82
CA GLY A 402 -4.07 -29.29 -3.41
C GLY A 402 -3.03 -29.79 -2.40
N VAL A 403 -2.21 -28.91 -1.82
CA VAL A 403 -1.23 -29.26 -0.79
C VAL A 403 -1.44 -28.45 0.48
N PRO A 404 -1.20 -29.03 1.66
CA PRO A 404 -1.24 -28.29 2.92
C PRO A 404 -0.02 -27.35 3.05
N VAL A 405 -0.24 -26.21 3.69
CA VAL A 405 0.81 -25.21 3.97
C VAL A 405 0.63 -24.63 5.38
N THR A 406 1.73 -24.35 6.05
CA THR A 406 1.71 -23.64 7.34
C THR A 406 2.27 -22.24 7.16
N ILE A 407 1.57 -21.24 7.67
CA ILE A 407 1.99 -19.84 7.65
C ILE A 407 2.42 -19.45 9.06
N ASN A 408 3.68 -19.07 9.23
CA ASN A 408 4.21 -18.53 10.48
C ASN A 408 3.75 -17.07 10.62
N ASP A 409 3.54 -16.62 11.87
CA ASP A 409 3.10 -15.26 12.20
C ASP A 409 1.93 -14.75 11.33
N PRO A 410 0.77 -15.42 11.37
CA PRO A 410 -0.41 -15.00 10.60
C PRO A 410 -0.95 -13.62 11.06
N GLN A 411 -0.56 -13.16 12.25
CA GLN A 411 -0.99 -11.87 12.81
C GLN A 411 -0.42 -10.67 12.05
N CYS A 412 0.65 -10.84 11.27
CA CYS A 412 1.18 -9.77 10.41
C CYS A 412 0.12 -9.20 9.43
N THR A 413 -0.97 -9.95 9.14
CA THR A 413 -2.09 -9.48 8.32
C THR A 413 -2.85 -8.30 8.95
N ARG A 414 -2.74 -8.07 10.28
CA ARG A 414 -3.36 -6.93 10.98
C ARG A 414 -2.95 -5.58 10.41
N LYS A 415 -1.85 -5.53 9.69
CA LYS A 415 -1.36 -4.34 8.98
C LYS A 415 -2.34 -3.81 7.92
N THR A 416 -3.12 -4.68 7.26
CA THR A 416 -4.04 -4.29 6.18
C THR A 416 -5.36 -5.04 6.16
N PHE A 417 -5.42 -6.24 6.74
CA PHE A 417 -6.61 -7.08 6.74
C PHE A 417 -6.63 -7.97 8.00
N PRO A 418 -7.01 -7.42 9.16
CA PRO A 418 -6.97 -8.15 10.44
C PRO A 418 -7.69 -9.50 10.40
N ASP A 419 -8.85 -9.57 9.76
CA ASP A 419 -9.71 -10.76 9.71
C ASP A 419 -9.44 -11.67 8.50
N TYR A 420 -8.30 -11.49 7.80
CA TYR A 420 -8.02 -12.18 6.54
C TYR A 420 -8.23 -13.69 6.63
N PHE A 421 -7.63 -14.37 7.60
CA PHE A 421 -7.71 -15.83 7.69
C PHE A 421 -9.11 -16.32 8.05
N ALA A 422 -9.88 -15.57 8.83
CA ALA A 422 -11.29 -15.89 9.11
C ALA A 422 -12.14 -15.76 7.85
N VAL A 423 -11.95 -14.70 7.07
CA VAL A 423 -12.62 -14.50 5.79
C VAL A 423 -12.20 -15.59 4.78
N PHE A 424 -10.91 -15.90 4.67
CA PHE A 424 -10.39 -16.94 3.78
C PHE A 424 -10.95 -18.32 4.14
N GLU A 425 -11.08 -18.65 5.44
CA GLU A 425 -11.69 -19.91 5.89
C GLU A 425 -13.18 -19.99 5.57
N SER A 426 -13.91 -18.88 5.59
CA SER A 426 -15.34 -18.82 5.29
C SER A 426 -15.69 -19.20 3.83
N LEU A 427 -14.70 -19.14 2.92
CA LEU A 427 -14.88 -19.50 1.51
C LEU A 427 -14.93 -21.00 1.26
N LYS A 428 -14.55 -21.81 2.24
CA LYS A 428 -14.50 -23.28 2.12
C LYS A 428 -15.89 -23.85 1.80
N ALA A 429 -15.94 -24.74 0.81
CA ALA A 429 -17.12 -25.56 0.58
C ALA A 429 -17.30 -26.53 1.77
N VAL A 430 -18.55 -26.77 2.14
CA VAL A 430 -18.93 -27.71 3.22
C VAL A 430 -18.68 -29.14 2.78
#